data_fdde8b25f54b7e095c6b023459eff9d7
#
_entry.id   fdde8b25f54b7e095c6b023459eff9d7
#
_cell.length_a   1.000
_cell.length_b   1.000
_cell.length_c   1.000
_cell.angle_alpha   90.00
_cell.angle_beta   90.00
_cell.angle_gamma   90.00
#
_symmetry.space_group_name_H-M   'P 1'
#
loop_
_entity.id
_entity.type
_entity.pdbx_description
1 polymer ?
#
loop_
_entity_poly.entity_id
_entity_poly.type
_entity_poly.pdbx_seq_one_letter_code
_entity_poly.pdbx_strand_id
1 'polypeptide(L)'
;MDDRGAPAGPGAGAILAPFAALTRELSIVIEDAAGRRVAGPSSEPPPAAVVAREIAAGPFAGGRVVGWGTLANTPLAEASIGSLAVALGIAHTVGRGGIADIAAARLIDDELALGRELQRSFVGLVGPEVPGYDLACYYEQAHQVGGDFFDVFRQRRRGGPLSVVIADVTGKGVAAALLMAFARPVIHAAIDNASGPVDALDRTNRVLRERRSALFITALCGSLTLSTGRLRLANAGHEPPLIVRRDGSPIEPMDATGPLLGAFESLDLVEAATDLAPGDTAVFYTDGVTDARSATGERFDDVRLLDALERARHGSAVDIVDAIRNAVETFQAGMQLADDITIVAVGRRARRTRRPPSSRFPA
;
A
#
# COMPACT_ATOMS: atom_id res chain seq x y z
N MET A 1 38.49 23.52 -30.10
CA MET A 1 37.39 24.17 -30.56
C MET A 1 36.35 23.21 -31.10
N ASP A 2 35.96 22.20 -30.47
CA ASP A 2 34.85 21.32 -30.89
C ASP A 2 34.00 20.99 -29.69
N ASP A 3 32.94 21.77 -29.62
CA ASP A 3 31.84 21.64 -28.67
C ASP A 3 30.91 20.53 -29.20
N ARG A 4 31.31 19.25 -28.94
CA ARG A 4 30.47 18.11 -29.27
C ARG A 4 29.65 17.70 -28.04
N GLY A 5 28.40 18.08 -28.12
CA GLY A 5 27.30 17.84 -27.20
C GLY A 5 27.36 16.55 -26.43
N ALA A 6 27.38 16.71 -25.12
CA ALA A 6 26.92 15.67 -24.21
C ALA A 6 25.44 15.35 -24.54
N PRO A 7 25.03 14.08 -24.55
CA PRO A 7 23.63 13.75 -24.75
C PRO A 7 22.82 14.43 -23.64
N ALA A 8 21.86 15.26 -24.06
CA ALA A 8 20.89 15.85 -23.16
C ALA A 8 20.16 14.70 -22.44
N GLY A 9 20.27 14.65 -21.13
CA GLY A 9 19.45 13.76 -20.32
C GLY A 9 17.97 13.98 -20.62
N PRO A 10 17.08 13.06 -20.23
CA PRO A 10 15.66 13.17 -20.51
C PRO A 10 15.17 14.55 -20.07
N GLY A 11 14.59 15.34 -21.02
CA GLY A 11 14.14 16.69 -20.74
C GLY A 11 13.13 16.66 -19.56
N ALA A 12 13.08 17.75 -18.80
CA ALA A 12 12.21 17.88 -17.62
C ALA A 12 10.75 17.48 -17.89
N GLY A 13 10.27 17.61 -19.14
CA GLY A 13 8.96 17.12 -19.58
C GLY A 13 8.79 15.61 -19.52
N ALA A 14 9.84 14.82 -19.79
CA ALA A 14 9.79 13.37 -19.68
C ALA A 14 9.74 12.91 -18.21
N ILE A 15 10.34 13.68 -17.31
CA ILE A 15 10.31 13.41 -15.86
C ILE A 15 8.93 13.74 -15.28
N LEU A 16 8.24 14.76 -15.80
CA LEU A 16 6.88 15.13 -15.39
C LEU A 16 5.80 14.20 -15.95
N ALA A 17 6.07 13.45 -17.00
CA ALA A 17 5.07 12.61 -17.65
C ALA A 17 4.41 11.57 -16.68
N PRO A 18 5.14 10.89 -15.80
CA PRO A 18 4.54 10.01 -14.79
C PRO A 18 3.65 10.75 -13.79
N PHE A 19 3.88 12.05 -13.60
CA PHE A 19 3.17 12.91 -12.66
C PHE A 19 2.05 13.73 -13.34
N ALA A 20 1.77 13.50 -14.63
CA ALA A 20 0.76 14.22 -15.40
C ALA A 20 -0.64 14.17 -14.76
N ALA A 21 -0.89 13.20 -13.93
CA ALA A 21 -2.11 13.05 -13.17
C ALA A 21 -2.23 14.03 -12.00
N LEU A 22 -1.16 14.20 -11.23
CA LEU A 22 -1.07 15.20 -10.16
C LEU A 22 -1.20 16.63 -10.71
N THR A 23 -0.75 16.87 -11.95
CA THR A 23 -0.77 18.19 -12.58
C THR A 23 -2.17 18.69 -12.99
N ARG A 24 -3.23 17.89 -12.86
CA ARG A 24 -4.61 18.36 -13.09
C ARG A 24 -5.21 19.11 -11.90
N GLU A 25 -4.90 18.66 -10.70
CA GLU A 25 -5.40 19.25 -9.44
C GLU A 25 -4.32 20.04 -8.70
N LEU A 26 -3.06 19.78 -9.03
CA LEU A 26 -1.89 20.47 -8.53
C LEU A 26 -1.04 20.90 -9.73
N SER A 27 -0.99 22.20 -10.02
CA SER A 27 -0.06 22.72 -11.03
C SER A 27 1.36 22.63 -10.49
N ILE A 28 2.27 21.98 -11.24
CA ILE A 28 3.65 21.78 -10.83
C ILE A 28 4.58 22.50 -11.81
N VAL A 29 5.50 23.29 -11.28
CA VAL A 29 6.57 23.97 -12.01
C VAL A 29 7.92 23.56 -11.45
N ILE A 30 8.90 23.40 -12.32
CA ILE A 30 10.31 23.24 -11.97
C ILE A 30 11.03 24.53 -12.31
N GLU A 31 11.74 25.09 -11.34
CA GLU A 31 12.58 26.26 -11.50
C GLU A 31 14.05 25.90 -11.29
N ASP A 32 14.95 26.53 -12.06
CA ASP A 32 16.41 26.40 -11.85
C ASP A 32 16.90 27.26 -10.66
N ALA A 33 18.19 27.17 -10.35
CA ALA A 33 18.80 27.96 -9.29
C ALA A 33 18.71 29.50 -9.49
N ALA A 34 18.44 29.96 -10.70
CA ALA A 34 18.21 31.37 -11.03
C ALA A 34 16.71 31.75 -10.97
N GLY A 35 15.84 30.83 -10.57
CA GLY A 35 14.39 31.02 -10.51
C GLY A 35 13.72 31.00 -11.89
N ARG A 36 14.41 30.56 -12.93
CA ARG A 36 13.84 30.47 -14.28
C ARG A 36 13.08 29.15 -14.41
N ARG A 37 11.88 29.21 -14.97
CA ARG A 37 11.05 28.04 -15.22
C ARG A 37 11.68 27.12 -16.28
N VAL A 38 11.88 25.87 -15.89
CA VAL A 38 12.45 24.83 -16.75
C VAL A 38 11.37 23.91 -17.29
N ALA A 39 10.32 23.66 -16.51
CA ALA A 39 9.17 22.85 -16.93
C ALA A 39 7.90 23.25 -16.17
N GLY A 40 6.75 22.89 -16.73
CA GLY A 40 5.43 23.14 -16.14
C GLY A 40 4.59 24.16 -16.93
N PRO A 41 3.33 24.42 -16.49
CA PRO A 41 2.42 25.34 -17.17
C PRO A 41 2.93 26.78 -17.12
N SER A 42 2.48 27.62 -18.07
CA SER A 42 2.86 29.03 -18.18
C SER A 42 2.17 29.95 -17.16
N SER A 43 1.11 29.48 -16.47
CA SER A 43 0.40 30.24 -15.44
C SER A 43 1.27 30.52 -14.23
N GLU A 44 1.14 31.68 -13.62
CA GLU A 44 1.81 32.02 -12.37
C GLU A 44 1.03 31.47 -11.17
N PRO A 45 1.73 31.01 -10.09
CA PRO A 45 1.07 30.56 -8.89
C PRO A 45 0.35 31.71 -8.16
N PRO A 46 -0.87 31.50 -7.66
CA PRO A 46 -1.53 32.47 -6.82
C PRO A 46 -0.79 32.62 -5.47
N PRO A 47 -0.77 33.83 -4.86
CA PRO A 47 0.06 34.10 -3.68
C PRO A 47 -0.30 33.31 -2.42
N ALA A 48 -1.41 32.58 -2.37
CA ALA A 48 -1.99 32.06 -1.12
C ALA A 48 -1.92 30.52 -0.93
N ALA A 49 -1.42 29.73 -1.86
CA ALA A 49 -1.39 28.27 -1.70
C ALA A 49 -0.26 27.63 -2.54
N VAL A 50 0.97 27.81 -2.08
CA VAL A 50 2.16 27.30 -2.77
C VAL A 50 2.93 26.38 -1.83
N VAL A 51 3.17 25.16 -2.27
CA VAL A 51 4.15 24.25 -1.66
C VAL A 51 5.39 24.24 -2.53
N ALA A 52 6.55 24.48 -1.94
CA ALA A 52 7.82 24.47 -2.66
C ALA A 52 8.84 23.59 -1.92
N ARG A 53 9.63 22.83 -2.66
CA ARG A 53 10.77 22.04 -2.16
C ARG A 53 11.98 22.29 -3.03
N GLU A 54 13.11 22.48 -2.39
CA GLU A 54 14.40 22.67 -3.05
C GLU A 54 14.92 21.35 -3.64
N ILE A 55 15.58 21.46 -4.78
CA ILE A 55 16.23 20.31 -5.43
C ILE A 55 17.67 20.27 -4.92
N ALA A 56 17.99 19.26 -4.11
CA ALA A 56 19.27 19.16 -3.41
C ALA A 56 20.43 18.79 -4.30
N ALA A 57 20.20 18.11 -5.44
CA ALA A 57 21.26 17.58 -6.29
C ALA A 57 20.89 17.58 -7.78
N GLY A 58 21.87 17.30 -8.65
CA GLY A 58 21.68 17.13 -10.10
C GLY A 58 21.73 18.43 -10.90
N PRO A 59 21.31 18.42 -12.18
CA PRO A 59 21.41 19.58 -13.08
C PRO A 59 20.52 20.74 -12.67
N PHE A 60 19.56 20.49 -11.80
CA PHE A 60 18.64 21.47 -11.27
C PHE A 60 18.94 21.81 -9.79
N ALA A 61 20.13 21.39 -9.27
CA ALA A 61 20.52 21.68 -7.90
C ALA A 61 20.44 23.19 -7.58
N GLY A 62 19.89 23.54 -6.43
CA GLY A 62 19.59 24.91 -6.05
C GLY A 62 18.33 25.49 -6.68
N GLY A 63 17.68 24.77 -7.59
CA GLY A 63 16.34 25.08 -8.08
C GLY A 63 15.27 24.52 -7.12
N ARG A 64 14.00 24.63 -7.53
CA ARG A 64 12.89 24.17 -6.70
C ARG A 64 11.74 23.60 -7.53
N VAL A 65 11.03 22.68 -6.93
CA VAL A 65 9.73 22.21 -7.39
C VAL A 65 8.66 23.00 -6.66
N VAL A 66 7.79 23.66 -7.41
CA VAL A 66 6.71 24.51 -6.88
C VAL A 66 5.38 23.94 -7.35
N GLY A 67 4.47 23.70 -6.42
CA GLY A 67 3.13 23.22 -6.70
C GLY A 67 2.06 24.13 -6.11
N TRP A 68 0.95 24.31 -6.83
CA TRP A 68 -0.24 25.03 -6.36
C TRP A 68 -1.51 24.42 -6.95
N GLY A 69 -2.63 24.60 -6.26
CA GLY A 69 -3.93 24.08 -6.67
C GLY A 69 -4.81 23.74 -5.48
N THR A 70 -5.91 23.09 -5.72
CA THR A 70 -6.89 22.72 -4.68
C THR A 70 -6.32 21.80 -3.59
N LEU A 71 -5.28 21.04 -3.90
CA LEU A 71 -4.61 20.11 -2.98
C LEU A 71 -3.32 20.67 -2.38
N ALA A 72 -2.88 21.89 -2.72
CA ALA A 72 -1.56 22.41 -2.37
C ALA A 72 -1.25 22.42 -0.86
N ASN A 73 -2.27 22.58 -0.02
CA ASN A 73 -2.11 22.60 1.45
C ASN A 73 -2.38 21.23 2.11
N THR A 74 -2.32 20.14 1.37
CA THR A 74 -2.51 18.80 1.92
C THR A 74 -1.17 18.11 2.15
N PRO A 75 -1.04 17.24 3.16
CA PRO A 75 0.16 16.40 3.35
C PRO A 75 0.51 15.58 2.10
N LEU A 76 -0.49 15.21 1.31
CA LEU A 76 -0.33 14.51 0.04
C LEU A 76 0.41 15.35 -1.01
N ALA A 77 0.07 16.64 -1.14
CA ALA A 77 0.75 17.54 -2.06
C ALA A 77 2.20 17.80 -1.63
N GLU A 78 2.44 17.96 -0.34
CA GLU A 78 3.79 18.13 0.21
C GLU A 78 4.67 16.90 -0.07
N ALA A 79 4.16 15.70 0.21
CA ALA A 79 4.86 14.45 -0.05
C ALA A 79 5.15 14.26 -1.55
N SER A 80 4.17 14.57 -2.42
CA SER A 80 4.31 14.42 -3.88
C SER A 80 5.33 15.38 -4.48
N ILE A 81 5.36 16.63 -4.03
CA ILE A 81 6.32 17.64 -4.48
C ILE A 81 7.72 17.32 -3.94
N GLY A 82 7.82 16.84 -2.70
CA GLY A 82 9.06 16.33 -2.13
C GLY A 82 9.64 15.18 -2.96
N SER A 83 8.83 14.17 -3.25
CA SER A 83 9.24 13.01 -4.08
C SER A 83 9.65 13.41 -5.50
N LEU A 84 9.01 14.39 -6.11
CA LEU A 84 9.40 14.89 -7.42
C LEU A 84 10.73 15.65 -7.38
N ALA A 85 11.00 16.44 -6.35
CA ALA A 85 12.28 17.14 -6.17
C ALA A 85 13.42 16.13 -6.03
N VAL A 86 13.20 15.02 -5.31
CA VAL A 86 14.10 13.88 -5.19
C VAL A 86 14.35 13.20 -6.53
N ALA A 87 13.28 12.86 -7.27
CA ALA A 87 13.37 12.20 -8.57
C ALA A 87 14.16 13.03 -9.59
N LEU A 88 14.04 14.35 -9.55
CA LEU A 88 14.81 15.29 -10.38
C LEU A 88 16.30 15.32 -10.00
N GLY A 89 16.61 15.16 -8.71
CA GLY A 89 17.99 15.00 -8.23
C GLY A 89 18.64 13.71 -8.73
N ILE A 90 17.90 12.59 -8.68
CA ILE A 90 18.36 11.24 -9.02
C ILE A 90 18.68 11.09 -10.54
N ALA A 91 17.82 11.61 -11.41
CA ALA A 91 17.90 11.36 -12.86
C ALA A 91 19.23 11.77 -13.52
N HIS A 92 20.05 12.58 -12.87
CA HIS A 92 21.34 13.03 -13.39
C HIS A 92 22.58 12.29 -12.87
N THR A 93 22.46 11.60 -11.76
CA THR A 93 23.63 11.02 -11.05
C THR A 93 24.14 9.73 -11.70
N VAL A 94 23.35 9.09 -12.54
CA VAL A 94 23.65 7.79 -13.17
C VAL A 94 24.75 7.86 -14.26
N GLY A 95 25.25 9.03 -14.57
CA GLY A 95 26.10 9.24 -15.75
C GLY A 95 27.62 9.48 -15.56
N ARG A 96 28.15 9.58 -14.34
CA ARG A 96 29.59 9.91 -14.12
C ARG A 96 30.19 9.15 -12.93
N GLY A 97 31.06 8.18 -13.21
CA GLY A 97 31.78 7.35 -12.24
C GLY A 97 32.83 8.10 -11.42
N GLY A 98 32.80 7.93 -10.11
CA GLY A 98 33.85 8.43 -9.19
C GLY A 98 33.35 8.57 -7.74
N ILE A 99 34.15 9.19 -6.86
CA ILE A 99 33.84 9.47 -5.44
C ILE A 99 32.55 10.29 -5.30
N ALA A 100 32.19 11.13 -6.28
CA ALA A 100 30.92 11.83 -6.38
C ALA A 100 29.72 10.88 -6.45
N ASP A 101 29.87 9.70 -7.06
CA ASP A 101 28.78 8.72 -7.19
C ASP A 101 28.47 8.04 -5.85
N ILE A 102 29.47 7.82 -5.00
CA ILE A 102 29.26 7.24 -3.67
C ILE A 102 28.51 8.23 -2.76
N ALA A 103 28.86 9.52 -2.86
CA ALA A 103 28.16 10.56 -2.08
C ALA A 103 26.73 10.76 -2.58
N ALA A 104 26.51 10.73 -3.90
CA ALA A 104 25.19 10.82 -4.50
C ALA A 104 24.33 9.57 -4.20
N ALA A 105 24.89 8.37 -4.26
CA ALA A 105 24.20 7.15 -3.88
C ALA A 105 23.75 7.18 -2.41
N ARG A 106 24.60 7.69 -1.50
CA ARG A 106 24.21 7.87 -0.09
C ARG A 106 23.10 8.88 0.11
N LEU A 107 23.13 10.01 -0.60
CA LEU A 107 22.04 10.99 -0.55
C LEU A 107 20.72 10.39 -1.04
N ILE A 108 20.77 9.58 -2.09
CA ILE A 108 19.58 8.85 -2.61
C ILE A 108 19.07 7.86 -1.55
N ASP A 109 19.97 7.11 -0.93
CA ASP A 109 19.61 6.15 0.12
C ASP A 109 19.00 6.84 1.33
N ASP A 110 19.55 7.99 1.76
CA ASP A 110 19.02 8.78 2.88
C ASP A 110 17.63 9.35 2.56
N GLU A 111 17.40 9.84 1.35
CA GLU A 111 16.11 10.37 0.92
C GLU A 111 15.06 9.26 0.73
N LEU A 112 15.45 8.11 0.19
CA LEU A 112 14.58 6.94 0.12
C LEU A 112 14.26 6.38 1.53
N ALA A 113 15.20 6.45 2.46
CA ALA A 113 14.97 6.08 3.85
C ALA A 113 13.93 7.01 4.51
N LEU A 114 13.99 8.33 4.23
CA LEU A 114 12.95 9.27 4.65
C LEU A 114 11.59 8.95 3.98
N GLY A 115 11.60 8.62 2.70
CA GLY A 115 10.42 8.14 1.96
C GLY A 115 9.79 6.90 2.62
N ARG A 116 10.63 5.96 3.05
CA ARG A 116 10.25 4.76 3.80
C ARG A 116 9.57 5.10 5.13
N GLU A 117 10.15 6.01 5.88
CA GLU A 117 9.59 6.46 7.16
C GLU A 117 8.22 7.14 6.99
N LEU A 118 8.10 8.02 6.00
CA LEU A 118 6.83 8.63 5.62
C LEU A 118 5.80 7.58 5.20
N GLN A 119 6.18 6.62 4.36
CA GLN A 119 5.30 5.57 3.91
C GLN A 119 4.81 4.68 5.08
N ARG A 120 5.70 4.35 6.03
CA ARG A 120 5.33 3.65 7.26
C ARG A 120 4.33 4.43 8.12
N SER A 121 4.38 5.75 8.12
CA SER A 121 3.40 6.58 8.83
C SER A 121 2.01 6.56 8.16
N PHE A 122 1.94 6.28 6.86
CA PHE A 122 0.68 6.12 6.14
C PHE A 122 0.07 4.73 6.33
N VAL A 123 0.91 3.69 6.37
CA VAL A 123 0.46 2.33 6.64
C VAL A 123 0.22 2.20 8.15
N GLY A 124 -1.02 2.39 8.57
CA GLY A 124 -1.41 2.31 9.98
C GLY A 124 -1.20 0.88 10.52
N LEU A 125 -0.05 0.64 11.18
CA LEU A 125 0.30 -0.66 11.76
C LEU A 125 -0.59 -1.07 12.95
N VAL A 126 -1.47 -0.16 13.42
CA VAL A 126 -2.40 -0.41 14.52
C VAL A 126 -3.82 -0.17 14.02
N GLY A 127 -4.54 -1.24 13.83
CA GLY A 127 -5.97 -1.16 13.54
C GLY A 127 -6.76 -0.59 14.73
N PRO A 128 -8.01 -0.14 14.51
CA PRO A 128 -8.85 0.37 15.58
C PRO A 128 -9.16 -0.73 16.60
N GLU A 129 -9.28 -0.37 17.88
CA GLU A 129 -9.83 -1.31 18.86
C GLU A 129 -11.29 -1.63 18.52
N VAL A 130 -11.58 -2.90 18.27
CA VAL A 130 -12.91 -3.38 17.90
C VAL A 130 -13.43 -4.37 18.95
N PRO A 131 -14.43 -3.99 19.76
CA PRO A 131 -14.98 -4.90 20.74
C PRO A 131 -15.44 -6.22 20.14
N GLY A 132 -14.97 -7.33 20.68
CA GLY A 132 -15.32 -8.68 20.21
C GLY A 132 -14.47 -9.19 19.03
N TYR A 133 -13.49 -8.43 18.61
CA TYR A 133 -12.55 -8.83 17.55
C TYR A 133 -11.10 -8.61 17.97
N ASP A 134 -10.21 -9.40 17.39
CA ASP A 134 -8.77 -9.25 17.45
C ASP A 134 -8.29 -8.83 16.07
N LEU A 135 -7.40 -7.84 16.02
CA LEU A 135 -6.78 -7.36 14.78
C LEU A 135 -5.27 -7.48 14.92
N ALA A 136 -4.62 -8.01 13.91
CA ALA A 136 -3.17 -8.04 13.81
C ALA A 136 -2.75 -7.73 12.39
N CYS A 137 -1.66 -6.98 12.25
CA CYS A 137 -1.10 -6.61 10.95
C CYS A 137 0.42 -6.77 10.98
N TYR A 138 0.98 -7.21 9.87
CA TYR A 138 2.42 -7.21 9.62
C TYR A 138 2.68 -6.61 8.26
N TYR A 139 3.72 -5.77 8.18
CA TYR A 139 4.15 -5.12 6.94
C TYR A 139 5.66 -5.00 6.92
N GLU A 140 6.28 -5.54 5.88
CA GLU A 140 7.71 -5.43 5.65
C GLU A 140 7.99 -5.15 4.17
N GLN A 141 8.81 -4.14 3.92
CA GLN A 141 9.18 -3.72 2.57
C GLN A 141 10.43 -4.45 2.10
N ALA A 142 10.40 -4.97 0.87
CA ALA A 142 11.57 -5.57 0.22
C ALA A 142 12.61 -4.52 -0.17
N HIS A 143 12.17 -3.31 -0.51
CA HIS A 143 13.00 -2.20 -0.93
C HIS A 143 12.87 -0.99 0.02
N GLN A 144 13.54 0.12 -0.33
CA GLN A 144 13.46 1.35 0.45
C GLN A 144 12.03 1.89 0.54
N VAL A 145 11.24 1.72 -0.54
CA VAL A 145 9.82 2.06 -0.60
C VAL A 145 9.06 0.93 -1.29
N GLY A 146 7.82 0.66 -0.85
CA GLY A 146 7.00 -0.47 -1.28
C GLY A 146 5.78 -0.06 -2.11
N GLY A 147 5.22 -1.03 -2.85
CA GLY A 147 3.95 -0.92 -3.57
C GLY A 147 2.74 -1.32 -2.73
N ASP A 148 2.96 -2.20 -1.76
CA ASP A 148 1.93 -2.73 -0.88
C ASP A 148 1.33 -1.68 0.05
N PHE A 149 0.05 -1.82 0.32
CA PHE A 149 -0.60 -1.12 1.42
C PHE A 149 -1.81 -1.88 1.95
N PHE A 150 -2.15 -1.59 3.18
CA PHE A 150 -3.41 -2.02 3.78
C PHE A 150 -4.05 -0.88 4.56
N ASP A 151 -5.34 -1.03 4.85
CA ASP A 151 -6.08 -0.12 5.71
C ASP A 151 -7.16 -0.90 6.46
N VAL A 152 -7.27 -0.69 7.77
CA VAL A 152 -8.29 -1.30 8.61
C VAL A 152 -8.97 -0.20 9.42
N PHE A 153 -10.22 0.11 9.11
CA PHE A 153 -10.92 1.23 9.73
C PHE A 153 -12.42 0.99 9.83
N ARG A 154 -13.05 1.70 10.74
CA ARG A 154 -14.51 1.74 10.81
C ARG A 154 -15.07 2.80 9.90
N GLN A 155 -16.01 2.44 9.05
CA GLN A 155 -16.74 3.42 8.24
C GLN A 155 -17.40 4.48 9.12
N ARG A 156 -17.37 5.73 8.68
CA ARG A 156 -17.81 6.91 9.47
C ARG A 156 -19.28 6.91 9.84
N ARG A 157 -20.14 6.17 9.14
CA ARG A 157 -21.57 6.05 9.47
C ARG A 157 -21.75 5.36 10.83
N ARG A 158 -22.74 5.80 11.61
CA ARG A 158 -23.03 5.23 12.92
C ARG A 158 -23.32 3.72 12.82
N GLY A 159 -22.58 2.92 13.57
CA GLY A 159 -22.66 1.47 13.49
C GLY A 159 -22.05 0.88 12.21
N GLY A 160 -21.27 1.67 11.46
CA GLY A 160 -20.64 1.25 10.23
C GLY A 160 -19.79 -0.02 10.39
N PRO A 161 -19.68 -0.84 9.34
CA PRO A 161 -18.88 -2.04 9.36
C PRO A 161 -17.38 -1.71 9.54
N LEU A 162 -16.60 -2.71 9.91
CA LEU A 162 -15.15 -2.66 9.81
C LEU A 162 -14.77 -2.94 8.37
N SER A 163 -14.05 -2.03 7.75
CA SER A 163 -13.48 -2.21 6.42
C SER A 163 -12.05 -2.68 6.52
N VAL A 164 -11.69 -3.61 5.66
CA VAL A 164 -10.32 -4.10 5.47
C VAL A 164 -9.99 -3.92 4.00
N VAL A 165 -8.85 -3.30 3.73
CA VAL A 165 -8.29 -3.17 2.38
C VAL A 165 -6.89 -3.72 2.42
N ILE A 166 -6.53 -4.50 1.43
CA ILE A 166 -5.16 -4.89 1.12
C ILE A 166 -4.96 -4.77 -0.38
N ALA A 167 -3.83 -4.24 -0.79
CA ALA A 167 -3.56 -3.96 -2.18
C ALA A 167 -2.06 -3.95 -2.46
N ASP A 168 -1.70 -4.31 -3.68
CA ASP A 168 -0.34 -4.26 -4.21
C ASP A 168 -0.33 -3.55 -5.56
N VAL A 169 0.64 -2.67 -5.75
CA VAL A 169 0.87 -1.91 -6.98
C VAL A 169 1.87 -2.66 -7.85
N THR A 170 1.48 -3.01 -9.06
CA THR A 170 2.37 -3.66 -10.03
C THR A 170 3.66 -2.87 -10.24
N GLY A 171 4.80 -3.54 -10.20
CA GLY A 171 6.13 -2.91 -10.31
C GLY A 171 6.74 -2.60 -8.95
N LYS A 172 7.91 -1.97 -8.94
CA LYS A 172 8.70 -1.77 -7.72
C LYS A 172 9.26 -0.35 -7.63
N GLY A 173 9.70 0.04 -6.44
CA GLY A 173 10.38 1.29 -6.18
C GLY A 173 9.47 2.51 -6.18
N VAL A 174 10.03 3.67 -6.47
CA VAL A 174 9.39 4.99 -6.28
C VAL A 174 8.07 5.14 -7.03
N ALA A 175 7.97 4.60 -8.26
CA ALA A 175 6.75 4.72 -9.06
C ALA A 175 5.57 3.96 -8.42
N ALA A 176 5.81 2.74 -7.94
CA ALA A 176 4.81 1.95 -7.23
C ALA A 176 4.43 2.62 -5.91
N ALA A 177 5.41 3.10 -5.15
CA ALA A 177 5.19 3.81 -3.89
C ALA A 177 4.34 5.09 -4.05
N LEU A 178 4.54 5.84 -5.12
CA LEU A 178 3.75 7.04 -5.42
C LEU A 178 2.30 6.70 -5.81
N LEU A 179 2.12 5.66 -6.62
CA LEU A 179 0.77 5.21 -6.97
C LEU A 179 0.05 4.66 -5.74
N MET A 180 0.75 3.93 -4.86
CA MET A 180 0.22 3.48 -3.57
C MET A 180 -0.26 4.66 -2.71
N ALA A 181 0.60 5.67 -2.53
CA ALA A 181 0.27 6.87 -1.73
C ALA A 181 -0.94 7.63 -2.28
N PHE A 182 -1.15 7.59 -3.61
CA PHE A 182 -2.35 8.13 -4.24
C PHE A 182 -3.57 7.22 -4.07
N ALA A 183 -3.42 5.91 -4.32
CA ALA A 183 -4.54 4.97 -4.36
C ALA A 183 -5.17 4.75 -2.98
N ARG A 184 -4.37 4.67 -1.93
CA ARG A 184 -4.86 4.42 -0.56
C ARG A 184 -5.94 5.40 -0.11
N PRO A 185 -5.76 6.74 -0.13
CA PRO A 185 -6.82 7.68 0.25
C PRO A 185 -8.02 7.64 -0.70
N VAL A 186 -7.82 7.33 -1.98
CA VAL A 186 -8.92 7.17 -2.95
C VAL A 186 -9.80 5.98 -2.58
N ILE A 187 -9.20 4.82 -2.30
CA ILE A 187 -9.93 3.62 -1.87
C ILE A 187 -10.65 3.87 -0.54
N HIS A 188 -9.97 4.49 0.42
CA HIS A 188 -10.56 4.83 1.72
C HIS A 188 -11.82 5.71 1.55
N ALA A 189 -11.72 6.78 0.77
CA ALA A 189 -12.84 7.68 0.49
C ALA A 189 -13.96 6.98 -0.30
N ALA A 190 -13.61 6.11 -1.24
CA ALA A 190 -14.60 5.32 -1.98
C ALA A 190 -15.39 4.40 -1.04
N ILE A 191 -14.75 3.71 -0.10
CA ILE A 191 -15.38 2.82 0.88
C ILE A 191 -16.37 3.58 1.78
N ASP A 192 -15.99 4.75 2.27
CA ASP A 192 -16.86 5.57 3.14
C ASP A 192 -18.18 5.99 2.43
N ASN A 193 -18.16 6.08 1.10
CA ASN A 193 -19.29 6.53 0.29
C ASN A 193 -19.95 5.41 -0.54
N ALA A 194 -19.46 4.18 -0.46
CA ALA A 194 -19.95 3.05 -1.23
C ALA A 194 -21.10 2.31 -0.54
N SER A 195 -21.90 1.61 -1.34
CA SER A 195 -22.93 0.68 -0.88
C SER A 195 -22.35 -0.66 -0.43
N GLY A 196 -21.14 -1.00 -0.86
CA GLY A 196 -20.43 -2.23 -0.52
C GLY A 196 -19.06 -2.33 -1.19
N PRO A 197 -18.36 -3.46 -1.00
CA PRO A 197 -17.01 -3.66 -1.52
C PRO A 197 -16.88 -3.50 -3.03
N VAL A 198 -17.81 -4.04 -3.80
CA VAL A 198 -17.82 -3.92 -5.28
C VAL A 198 -17.92 -2.46 -5.71
N ASP A 199 -18.92 -1.71 -5.20
CA ASP A 199 -19.09 -0.30 -5.54
C ASP A 199 -17.86 0.54 -5.15
N ALA A 200 -17.17 0.20 -4.04
CA ALA A 200 -15.95 0.87 -3.63
C ALA A 200 -14.81 0.66 -4.63
N LEU A 201 -14.58 -0.57 -5.07
CA LEU A 201 -13.55 -0.88 -6.06
C LEU A 201 -13.88 -0.31 -7.44
N ASP A 202 -15.13 -0.32 -7.88
CA ASP A 202 -15.55 0.28 -9.14
C ASP A 202 -15.36 1.80 -9.16
N ARG A 203 -15.65 2.49 -8.05
CA ARG A 203 -15.39 3.93 -7.91
C ARG A 203 -13.89 4.22 -7.96
N THR A 204 -13.10 3.41 -7.28
CA THR A 204 -11.65 3.51 -7.28
C THR A 204 -11.09 3.30 -8.69
N ASN A 205 -11.54 2.26 -9.39
CA ASN A 205 -11.12 1.96 -10.76
C ASN A 205 -11.34 3.15 -11.70
N ARG A 206 -12.51 3.78 -11.63
CA ARG A 206 -12.80 4.98 -12.45
C ARG A 206 -11.78 6.09 -12.21
N VAL A 207 -11.47 6.39 -10.95
CA VAL A 207 -10.48 7.42 -10.60
C VAL A 207 -9.08 7.05 -11.09
N LEU A 208 -8.65 5.79 -10.92
CA LEU A 208 -7.34 5.33 -11.38
C LEU A 208 -7.21 5.39 -12.91
N ARG A 209 -8.24 4.97 -13.64
CA ARG A 209 -8.24 5.01 -15.11
C ARG A 209 -8.14 6.42 -15.70
N GLU A 210 -8.77 7.39 -15.08
CA GLU A 210 -8.64 8.79 -15.48
C GLU A 210 -7.18 9.26 -15.46
N ARG A 211 -6.34 8.66 -14.64
CA ARG A 211 -4.91 8.99 -14.49
C ARG A 211 -4.03 8.40 -15.59
N ARG A 212 -4.51 7.43 -16.38
CA ARG A 212 -3.76 6.77 -17.45
C ARG A 212 -2.37 6.29 -16.99
N SER A 213 -2.27 5.77 -15.78
CA SER A 213 -1.03 5.16 -15.28
C SER A 213 -0.67 3.94 -16.13
N ALA A 214 0.63 3.69 -16.29
CA ALA A 214 1.13 2.43 -16.84
C ALA A 214 1.19 1.32 -15.78
N LEU A 215 0.97 1.66 -14.51
CA LEU A 215 0.93 0.72 -13.39
C LEU A 215 -0.52 0.45 -13.00
N PHE A 216 -0.78 -0.76 -12.55
CA PHE A 216 -2.07 -1.27 -12.11
C PHE A 216 -2.01 -1.64 -10.63
N ILE A 217 -3.16 -1.93 -10.04
CA ILE A 217 -3.24 -2.28 -8.63
C ILE A 217 -4.08 -3.55 -8.49
N THR A 218 -3.55 -4.55 -7.80
CA THR A 218 -4.37 -5.61 -7.24
C THR A 218 -4.97 -5.12 -5.92
N ALA A 219 -6.23 -5.34 -5.67
CA ALA A 219 -6.86 -4.89 -4.43
C ALA A 219 -7.99 -5.80 -3.98
N LEU A 220 -8.03 -6.04 -2.68
CA LEU A 220 -9.13 -6.71 -2.03
C LEU A 220 -9.77 -5.74 -1.02
N CYS A 221 -11.09 -5.61 -1.09
CA CYS A 221 -11.89 -4.81 -0.18
C CYS A 221 -12.86 -5.70 0.59
N GLY A 222 -12.76 -5.70 1.91
CA GLY A 222 -13.65 -6.39 2.84
C GLY A 222 -14.51 -5.43 3.66
N SER A 223 -15.75 -5.86 3.96
CA SER A 223 -16.70 -5.14 4.83
C SER A 223 -17.30 -6.11 5.85
N LEU A 224 -16.89 -5.99 7.10
CA LEU A 224 -17.29 -6.86 8.21
C LEU A 224 -18.36 -6.21 9.08
N THR A 225 -19.54 -6.79 9.11
CA THR A 225 -20.63 -6.41 10.03
C THR A 225 -20.34 -7.00 11.41
N LEU A 226 -19.92 -6.17 12.35
CA LEU A 226 -19.40 -6.62 13.65
C LEU A 226 -20.44 -7.37 14.51
N SER A 227 -21.71 -7.01 14.42
CA SER A 227 -22.79 -7.65 15.22
C SER A 227 -23.03 -9.11 14.82
N THR A 228 -22.96 -9.41 13.53
CA THR A 228 -23.25 -10.74 12.99
C THR A 228 -22.00 -11.56 12.69
N GLY A 229 -20.89 -10.91 12.35
CA GLY A 229 -19.67 -11.54 11.81
C GLY A 229 -19.73 -11.72 10.29
N ARG A 230 -20.75 -11.15 9.62
CA ARG A 230 -20.89 -11.23 8.16
C ARG A 230 -19.78 -10.44 7.50
N LEU A 231 -18.89 -11.13 6.81
CA LEU A 231 -17.82 -10.58 5.98
C LEU A 231 -18.27 -10.64 4.52
N ARG A 232 -18.36 -9.48 3.87
CA ARG A 232 -18.56 -9.32 2.43
C ARG A 232 -17.27 -8.82 1.83
N LEU A 233 -16.89 -9.28 0.64
CA LEU A 233 -15.68 -8.83 -0.03
C LEU A 233 -15.82 -8.80 -1.54
N ALA A 234 -14.98 -7.96 -2.16
CA ALA A 234 -14.72 -7.92 -3.58
C ALA A 234 -13.21 -7.94 -3.80
N ASN A 235 -12.78 -8.65 -4.84
CA ASN A 235 -11.39 -8.86 -5.17
C ASN A 235 -11.11 -8.44 -6.61
N ALA A 236 -10.19 -7.51 -6.79
CA ALA A 236 -9.72 -7.01 -8.07
C ALA A 236 -8.30 -7.54 -8.34
N GLY A 237 -8.19 -8.85 -8.62
CA GLY A 237 -6.96 -9.53 -9.01
C GLY A 237 -5.92 -9.70 -7.89
N HIS A 238 -6.30 -9.57 -6.63
CA HIS A 238 -5.44 -9.76 -5.47
C HIS A 238 -5.49 -11.20 -4.96
N GLU A 239 -4.54 -11.58 -4.09
CA GLU A 239 -4.57 -12.89 -3.43
C GLU A 239 -5.88 -13.08 -2.66
N PRO A 240 -6.56 -14.24 -2.80
CA PRO A 240 -7.81 -14.49 -2.11
C PRO A 240 -7.57 -14.65 -0.60
N PRO A 241 -8.41 -14.08 0.27
CA PRO A 241 -8.24 -14.22 1.70
C PRO A 241 -8.58 -15.64 2.17
N LEU A 242 -7.88 -16.09 3.19
CA LEU A 242 -8.06 -17.41 3.79
C LEU A 242 -8.91 -17.32 5.06
N ILE A 243 -9.87 -18.22 5.21
CA ILE A 243 -10.73 -18.28 6.39
C ILE A 243 -10.29 -19.44 7.27
N VAL A 244 -9.69 -19.11 8.39
CA VAL A 244 -9.28 -20.06 9.42
C VAL A 244 -10.47 -20.32 10.34
N ARG A 245 -11.09 -21.49 10.23
CA ARG A 245 -12.22 -21.92 11.05
C ARG A 245 -11.74 -22.62 12.32
N ARG A 246 -12.26 -22.19 13.47
CA ARG A 246 -11.92 -22.80 14.74
C ARG A 246 -12.39 -24.25 14.89
N ASP A 247 -13.44 -24.63 14.17
CA ASP A 247 -14.05 -25.98 14.23
C ASP A 247 -13.25 -27.08 13.55
N GLY A 248 -12.13 -26.73 12.88
CA GLY A 248 -11.28 -27.67 12.17
C GLY A 248 -11.66 -27.89 10.70
N SER A 249 -12.65 -27.17 10.19
CA SER A 249 -12.95 -27.20 8.75
C SER A 249 -11.72 -26.79 7.93
N PRO A 250 -11.60 -27.30 6.68
CA PRO A 250 -10.50 -26.92 5.80
C PRO A 250 -10.34 -25.41 5.67
N ILE A 251 -9.10 -24.95 5.58
CA ILE A 251 -8.79 -23.56 5.27
C ILE A 251 -8.91 -23.40 3.77
N GLU A 252 -9.93 -22.66 3.33
CA GLU A 252 -10.22 -22.47 1.92
C GLU A 252 -10.13 -20.98 1.56
N PRO A 253 -9.63 -20.65 0.34
CA PRO A 253 -9.66 -19.30 -0.17
C PRO A 253 -11.10 -18.86 -0.43
N MET A 254 -11.38 -17.58 -0.19
CA MET A 254 -12.64 -16.98 -0.63
C MET A 254 -12.48 -16.45 -2.05
N ASP A 255 -12.90 -17.22 -3.04
CA ASP A 255 -12.86 -16.83 -4.43
C ASP A 255 -13.88 -15.71 -4.74
N ALA A 256 -13.37 -14.57 -5.16
CA ALA A 256 -14.14 -13.43 -5.67
C ALA A 256 -13.24 -12.61 -6.61
N THR A 257 -12.58 -13.28 -7.55
CA THR A 257 -11.53 -12.70 -8.36
C THR A 257 -12.09 -11.94 -9.55
N GLY A 258 -11.60 -10.74 -9.77
CA GLY A 258 -11.86 -9.90 -10.94
C GLY A 258 -10.58 -9.31 -11.51
N PRO A 259 -10.67 -8.47 -12.55
CA PRO A 259 -9.51 -7.83 -13.15
C PRO A 259 -8.92 -6.73 -12.28
N LEU A 260 -7.63 -6.41 -12.54
CA LEU A 260 -6.85 -5.38 -11.84
C LEU A 260 -7.47 -3.99 -11.93
N LEU A 261 -7.34 -3.19 -10.87
CA LEU A 261 -7.74 -1.79 -10.87
C LEU A 261 -6.85 -0.95 -11.80
N GLY A 262 -7.49 -0.07 -12.56
CA GLY A 262 -6.83 0.82 -13.50
C GLY A 262 -6.62 0.23 -14.90
N ALA A 263 -6.72 -1.11 -15.06
CA ALA A 263 -6.44 -1.80 -16.31
C ALA A 263 -7.63 -1.83 -17.27
N PHE A 264 -8.85 -2.03 -16.77
CA PHE A 264 -10.05 -2.29 -17.56
C PHE A 264 -11.15 -1.26 -17.32
N GLU A 265 -12.03 -1.07 -18.30
CA GLU A 265 -13.13 -0.11 -18.19
C GLU A 265 -14.21 -0.56 -17.21
N SER A 266 -14.62 -1.81 -17.30
CA SER A 266 -15.46 -2.48 -16.32
C SER A 266 -14.66 -3.57 -15.63
N LEU A 267 -14.92 -3.76 -14.34
CA LEU A 267 -14.28 -4.81 -13.56
C LEU A 267 -15.16 -6.05 -13.45
N ASP A 268 -16.47 -5.91 -13.66
CA ASP A 268 -17.48 -6.99 -13.54
C ASP A 268 -17.28 -7.82 -12.26
N LEU A 269 -16.97 -7.16 -11.15
CA LEU A 269 -16.64 -7.78 -9.87
C LEU A 269 -17.86 -8.48 -9.29
N VAL A 270 -17.62 -9.65 -8.73
CA VAL A 270 -18.62 -10.42 -7.97
C VAL A 270 -18.31 -10.29 -6.48
N GLU A 271 -19.36 -10.06 -5.67
CA GLU A 271 -19.23 -10.02 -4.23
C GLU A 271 -19.29 -11.45 -3.66
N ALA A 272 -18.26 -11.83 -2.90
CA ALA A 272 -18.32 -13.02 -2.05
C ALA A 272 -18.70 -12.64 -0.62
N ALA A 273 -19.27 -13.60 0.11
CA ALA A 273 -19.63 -13.36 1.50
C ALA A 273 -19.57 -14.65 2.33
N THR A 274 -19.08 -14.52 3.56
CA THR A 274 -19.05 -15.59 4.56
C THR A 274 -19.37 -15.03 5.94
N ASP A 275 -19.71 -15.92 6.88
CA ASP A 275 -19.89 -15.54 8.27
C ASP A 275 -18.68 -16.03 9.10
N LEU A 276 -18.05 -15.14 9.83
CA LEU A 276 -17.05 -15.51 10.83
C LEU A 276 -17.76 -15.92 12.11
N ALA A 277 -17.69 -17.18 12.49
CA ALA A 277 -18.15 -17.64 13.79
C ALA A 277 -17.20 -17.15 14.92
N PRO A 278 -17.64 -17.11 16.18
CA PRO A 278 -16.75 -16.81 17.29
C PRO A 278 -15.57 -17.79 17.37
N GLY A 279 -14.38 -17.28 17.21
CA GLY A 279 -13.12 -18.01 17.15
C GLY A 279 -12.53 -18.15 15.74
N ASP A 280 -13.28 -17.80 14.70
CA ASP A 280 -12.76 -17.78 13.31
C ASP A 280 -11.93 -16.55 13.05
N THR A 281 -10.98 -16.67 12.12
CA THR A 281 -10.11 -15.57 11.67
C THR A 281 -10.07 -15.51 10.15
N ALA A 282 -10.29 -14.32 9.59
CA ALA A 282 -10.01 -14.02 8.20
C ALA A 282 -8.59 -13.48 8.07
N VAL A 283 -7.81 -14.04 7.15
CA VAL A 283 -6.42 -13.70 6.89
C VAL A 283 -6.31 -13.17 5.47
N PHE A 284 -5.77 -11.97 5.34
CA PHE A 284 -5.49 -11.27 4.09
C PHE A 284 -3.98 -11.14 3.96
N TYR A 285 -3.44 -11.34 2.77
CA TYR A 285 -2.00 -11.31 2.55
C TYR A 285 -1.68 -10.91 1.11
N THR A 286 -0.47 -10.42 0.87
CA THR A 286 0.06 -10.16 -0.47
C THR A 286 0.91 -11.31 -0.96
N ASP A 287 1.14 -11.38 -2.27
CA ASP A 287 1.91 -12.46 -2.91
C ASP A 287 3.36 -12.55 -2.42
N GLY A 288 3.92 -11.48 -1.84
CA GLY A 288 5.21 -11.52 -1.18
C GLY A 288 5.34 -12.60 -0.09
N VAL A 289 4.23 -13.05 0.50
CA VAL A 289 4.21 -14.20 1.41
C VAL A 289 4.48 -15.50 0.67
N THR A 290 3.72 -15.80 -0.38
CA THR A 290 3.81 -17.06 -1.13
C THR A 290 4.99 -17.08 -2.09
N ASP A 291 5.42 -15.91 -2.59
CA ASP A 291 6.56 -15.73 -3.48
C ASP A 291 7.91 -15.63 -2.75
N ALA A 292 7.91 -15.60 -1.42
CA ALA A 292 9.14 -15.64 -0.61
C ALA A 292 10.03 -16.81 -1.04
N ARG A 293 11.36 -16.57 -1.14
CA ARG A 293 12.29 -17.55 -1.70
C ARG A 293 13.31 -18.02 -0.68
N SER A 294 13.58 -19.32 -0.72
CA SER A 294 14.70 -19.92 0.03
C SER A 294 16.05 -19.61 -0.63
N ALA A 295 17.13 -19.90 0.06
CA ALA A 295 18.50 -19.82 -0.49
C ALA A 295 18.71 -20.70 -1.74
N THR A 296 17.90 -21.74 -1.94
CA THR A 296 17.91 -22.59 -3.14
C THR A 296 17.01 -22.09 -4.26
N GLY A 297 16.29 -20.96 -4.06
CA GLY A 297 15.38 -20.37 -5.03
C GLY A 297 13.97 -20.99 -5.03
N GLU A 298 13.67 -21.92 -4.14
CA GLU A 298 12.34 -22.52 -3.97
C GLU A 298 11.36 -21.46 -3.44
N ARG A 299 10.10 -21.50 -3.87
CA ARG A 299 9.03 -20.61 -3.36
C ARG A 299 8.45 -21.17 -2.06
N PHE A 300 8.01 -20.27 -1.17
CA PHE A 300 7.29 -20.62 0.06
C PHE A 300 5.98 -21.35 -0.25
N ASP A 301 5.22 -20.82 -1.19
CA ASP A 301 3.97 -21.29 -1.75
C ASP A 301 2.78 -21.41 -0.77
N ASP A 302 1.61 -21.74 -1.31
CA ASP A 302 0.37 -21.89 -0.55
C ASP A 302 0.41 -23.07 0.43
N VAL A 303 1.15 -24.12 0.12
CA VAL A 303 1.21 -25.31 0.97
C VAL A 303 1.83 -24.98 2.33
N ARG A 304 2.94 -24.23 2.34
CA ARG A 304 3.59 -23.82 3.58
C ARG A 304 2.79 -22.75 4.33
N LEU A 305 2.10 -21.87 3.60
CA LEU A 305 1.18 -20.90 4.20
C LEU A 305 0.04 -21.60 4.93
N LEU A 306 -0.62 -22.56 4.27
CA LEU A 306 -1.70 -23.36 4.88
C LEU A 306 -1.22 -24.17 6.09
N ASP A 307 -0.02 -24.76 6.03
CA ASP A 307 0.58 -25.47 7.16
C ASP A 307 0.85 -24.54 8.36
N ALA A 308 1.34 -23.32 8.12
CA ALA A 308 1.53 -22.34 9.18
C ALA A 308 0.21 -21.92 9.82
N LEU A 309 -0.83 -21.68 9.02
CA LEU A 309 -2.17 -21.35 9.49
C LEU A 309 -2.81 -22.50 10.29
N GLU A 310 -2.64 -23.74 9.82
CA GLU A 310 -3.17 -24.92 10.50
C GLU A 310 -2.59 -25.06 11.91
N ARG A 311 -1.28 -24.84 12.05
CA ARG A 311 -0.60 -24.88 13.37
C ARG A 311 -1.10 -23.78 14.32
N ALA A 312 -1.45 -22.60 13.78
CA ALA A 312 -1.91 -21.45 14.55
C ALA A 312 -3.44 -21.35 14.67
N ARG A 313 -4.19 -22.31 14.12
CA ARG A 313 -5.67 -22.29 13.97
C ARG A 313 -6.43 -21.85 15.22
N HIS A 314 -5.98 -22.24 16.40
CA HIS A 314 -6.64 -21.96 17.67
C HIS A 314 -6.10 -20.72 18.38
N GLY A 315 -5.11 -20.04 17.78
CA GLY A 315 -4.50 -18.82 18.29
C GLY A 315 -5.37 -17.58 18.11
N SER A 316 -4.87 -16.46 18.60
CA SER A 316 -5.38 -15.13 18.32
C SER A 316 -4.96 -14.64 16.91
N ALA A 317 -5.49 -13.52 16.46
CA ALA A 317 -5.04 -12.89 15.21
C ALA A 317 -3.52 -12.62 15.23
N VAL A 318 -2.96 -12.24 16.39
CA VAL A 318 -1.51 -12.05 16.57
C VAL A 318 -0.75 -13.35 16.39
N ASP A 319 -1.20 -14.45 17.02
CA ASP A 319 -0.55 -15.77 16.91
C ASP A 319 -0.54 -16.25 15.44
N ILE A 320 -1.61 -15.98 14.69
CA ILE A 320 -1.72 -16.34 13.27
C ILE A 320 -0.71 -15.53 12.44
N VAL A 321 -0.66 -14.21 12.61
CA VAL A 321 0.29 -13.34 11.90
C VAL A 321 1.73 -13.74 12.23
N ASP A 322 2.04 -13.97 13.51
CA ASP A 322 3.36 -14.38 13.94
C ASP A 322 3.74 -15.77 13.39
N ALA A 323 2.80 -16.71 13.28
CA ALA A 323 3.05 -18.02 12.70
C ALA A 323 3.43 -17.93 11.21
N ILE A 324 2.72 -17.12 10.43
CA ILE A 324 3.04 -16.89 9.01
C ILE A 324 4.42 -16.24 8.90
N ARG A 325 4.63 -15.11 9.61
CA ARG A 325 5.89 -14.37 9.60
C ARG A 325 7.08 -15.29 9.92
N ASN A 326 7.01 -16.01 11.05
CA ASN A 326 8.10 -16.88 11.49
C ASN A 326 8.36 -18.03 10.50
N ALA A 327 7.31 -18.55 9.84
CA ALA A 327 7.45 -19.59 8.84
C ALA A 327 8.18 -19.05 7.59
N VAL A 328 7.83 -17.84 7.12
CA VAL A 328 8.50 -17.17 5.99
C VAL A 328 9.94 -16.83 6.35
N GLU A 329 10.20 -16.18 7.49
CA GLU A 329 11.56 -15.84 7.95
C GLU A 329 12.46 -17.08 8.05
N THR A 330 11.93 -18.17 8.63
CA THR A 330 12.66 -19.45 8.74
C THR A 330 12.97 -20.05 7.37
N PHE A 331 12.03 -19.99 6.44
CA PHE A 331 12.19 -20.51 5.09
C PHE A 331 13.20 -19.70 4.27
N GLN A 332 13.20 -18.40 4.41
CA GLN A 332 14.14 -17.50 3.73
C GLN A 332 15.56 -17.60 4.29
N ALA A 333 15.74 -18.02 5.55
CA ALA A 333 17.03 -18.22 6.19
C ALA A 333 17.99 -17.01 6.07
N GLY A 334 17.45 -15.78 6.17
CA GLY A 334 18.21 -14.52 6.09
C GLY A 334 18.43 -13.99 4.68
N MET A 335 17.80 -14.57 3.66
CA MET A 335 17.77 -13.98 2.31
C MET A 335 16.98 -12.66 2.32
N GLN A 336 17.34 -11.74 1.43
CA GLN A 336 16.59 -10.51 1.23
C GLN A 336 15.19 -10.82 0.66
N LEU A 337 14.21 -10.03 1.09
CA LEU A 337 12.86 -10.09 0.55
C LEU A 337 12.88 -9.81 -0.96
N ALA A 338 12.18 -10.65 -1.72
CA ALA A 338 11.99 -10.47 -3.15
C ALA A 338 10.86 -9.48 -3.47
N ASP A 339 9.84 -9.42 -2.59
CA ASP A 339 8.71 -8.50 -2.65
C ASP A 339 8.24 -8.08 -1.26
N ASP A 340 7.42 -7.04 -1.19
CA ASP A 340 6.82 -6.55 0.04
C ASP A 340 5.93 -7.63 0.67
N ILE A 341 5.96 -7.76 1.98
CA ILE A 341 5.13 -8.71 2.72
C ILE A 341 4.10 -7.93 3.53
N THR A 342 2.84 -8.16 3.24
CA THR A 342 1.71 -7.61 3.99
C THR A 342 0.81 -8.74 4.48
N ILE A 343 0.49 -8.75 5.77
CA ILE A 343 -0.44 -9.71 6.37
C ILE A 343 -1.40 -8.94 7.27
N VAL A 344 -2.70 -9.19 7.12
CA VAL A 344 -3.75 -8.64 7.99
C VAL A 344 -4.62 -9.78 8.46
N ALA A 345 -4.80 -9.92 9.78
CA ALA A 345 -5.68 -10.91 10.37
C ALA A 345 -6.80 -10.24 11.17
N VAL A 346 -8.03 -10.69 10.94
CA VAL A 346 -9.24 -10.23 11.64
C VAL A 346 -9.91 -11.43 12.30
N GLY A 347 -9.68 -11.61 13.60
CA GLY A 347 -10.23 -12.71 14.38
C GLY A 347 -11.50 -12.28 15.14
N ARG A 348 -12.57 -13.05 15.04
CA ARG A 348 -13.75 -12.90 15.90
C ARG A 348 -13.51 -13.61 17.21
N ARG A 349 -13.41 -12.87 18.33
CA ARG A 349 -13.14 -13.47 19.66
C ARG A 349 -14.16 -14.55 20.03
N ALA A 350 -13.66 -15.69 20.50
CA ALA A 350 -14.51 -16.72 21.07
C ALA A 350 -15.25 -16.14 22.30
N ARG A 351 -16.55 -16.45 22.43
CA ARG A 351 -17.28 -16.09 23.65
C ARG A 351 -16.60 -16.77 24.84
N ARG A 352 -16.14 -15.99 25.81
CA ARG A 352 -15.73 -16.56 27.11
C ARG A 352 -16.98 -17.20 27.71
N THR A 353 -17.05 -18.53 27.69
CA THR A 353 -18.04 -19.25 28.48
C THR A 353 -17.79 -18.87 29.93
N ARG A 354 -18.66 -18.09 30.54
CA ARG A 354 -18.66 -17.93 31.99
C ARG A 354 -18.87 -19.34 32.54
N ARG A 355 -17.83 -19.91 33.13
CA ARG A 355 -17.99 -21.11 33.95
C ARG A 355 -19.04 -20.74 35.00
N PRO A 356 -20.15 -21.50 35.12
CA PRO A 356 -21.10 -21.24 36.19
C PRO A 356 -20.34 -21.30 37.52
N PRO A 357 -20.67 -20.44 38.49
CA PRO A 357 -20.07 -20.52 39.80
C PRO A 357 -20.28 -21.94 40.31
N SER A 358 -19.22 -22.62 40.68
CA SER A 358 -19.35 -23.92 41.33
C SER A 358 -20.17 -23.73 42.57
N SER A 359 -21.38 -24.25 42.59
CA SER A 359 -22.19 -24.34 43.80
C SER A 359 -21.47 -25.26 44.77
N ARG A 360 -20.67 -24.68 45.66
CA ARG A 360 -20.26 -25.36 46.87
C ARG A 360 -21.47 -25.29 47.80
N PHE A 361 -22.25 -26.35 47.87
CA PHE A 361 -23.08 -26.59 49.01
C PHE A 361 -22.16 -27.03 50.15
N PRO A 362 -22.20 -26.41 51.35
CA PRO A 362 -21.62 -26.97 52.54
C PRO A 362 -22.49 -28.12 53.00
N ALA A 363 -21.88 -29.22 53.45
CA ALA A 363 -22.50 -30.33 54.12
C ALA A 363 -22.90 -29.95 55.55
#